data_6c7fa2e192d241463df76a67aa0ce229
#
_entry.id   6c7fa2e192d241463df76a67aa0ce229
#
_cell.length_a   1.000
_cell.length_b   1.000
_cell.length_c   1.000
_cell.angle_alpha   90.00
_cell.angle_beta   90.00
_cell.angle_gamma   90.00
#
_symmetry.space_group_name_H-M   'P 1'
#
loop_
_entity.id
_entity.type
_entity.pdbx_description
1 polymer ?
#
loop_
_entity_poly.entity_id
_entity_poly.type
_entity_poly.pdbx_seq_one_letter_code
_entity_poly.pdbx_strand_id
1 'polypeptide(L)'
;MRPTASEDLHELLGDTFTYGEARRAGLSDRRLYGLRDAGQVIALGGGVYRWADAPPADDDLVEIAERVPRATLCLETALARHGLIDAIPAVIDIAIPRGSTRPALRAPCRLHQFDARTFDLERDLIDVSARRPLGLYSAERSITDAVRLRHREGSDLAWQALRRWLNQPGASPARLIELAQRFPHAEPALRQALAVLL
;
A
#
# COMPACT_ATOMS: atom_id res chain seq x y z
N MET A 1 27.93 3.04 -30.54
CA MET A 1 26.61 2.55 -30.98
C MET A 1 25.62 3.63 -30.55
N ARG A 2 24.82 4.22 -31.43
CA ARG A 2 23.80 5.19 -31.00
C ARG A 2 22.69 4.42 -30.28
N PRO A 3 22.23 4.85 -29.11
CA PRO A 3 21.08 4.24 -28.45
C PRO A 3 19.88 4.22 -29.40
N THR A 4 19.07 3.20 -29.32
CA THR A 4 17.83 3.14 -30.09
C THR A 4 16.85 4.17 -29.56
N ALA A 5 15.97 4.71 -30.39
CA ALA A 5 14.94 5.66 -29.96
C ALA A 5 14.01 5.11 -28.85
N SER A 6 14.07 3.81 -28.58
CA SER A 6 13.35 3.13 -27.47
C SER A 6 14.17 3.19 -26.18
N GLU A 7 15.50 3.01 -26.23
CA GLU A 7 16.39 3.10 -25.08
C GLU A 7 16.43 4.52 -24.52
N ASP A 8 16.48 5.54 -25.40
CA ASP A 8 16.40 6.96 -25.02
C ASP A 8 15.07 7.27 -24.29
N LEU A 9 13.96 6.65 -24.70
CA LEU A 9 12.65 6.82 -24.07
C LEU A 9 12.55 6.13 -22.72
N HIS A 10 13.14 4.95 -22.57
CA HIS A 10 13.15 4.21 -21.31
C HIS A 10 13.97 4.99 -20.25
N GLU A 11 15.14 5.48 -20.63
CA GLU A 11 15.98 6.31 -19.76
C GLU A 11 15.25 7.60 -19.34
N LEU A 12 14.50 8.22 -20.26
CA LEU A 12 13.77 9.47 -20.00
C LEU A 12 12.53 9.27 -19.13
N LEU A 13 11.80 8.17 -19.33
CA LEU A 13 10.51 7.92 -18.69
C LEU A 13 10.61 7.05 -17.42
N GLY A 14 11.73 6.33 -17.24
CA GLY A 14 11.88 5.31 -16.20
C GLY A 14 10.97 4.11 -16.43
N ASP A 15 11.01 3.15 -15.50
CA ASP A 15 10.26 1.90 -15.60
C ASP A 15 8.74 2.08 -15.68
N THR A 16 8.22 3.10 -15.00
CA THR A 16 6.78 3.42 -14.91
C THR A 16 6.57 4.90 -15.21
N PHE A 17 5.58 5.22 -16.04
CA PHE A 17 5.30 6.58 -16.46
C PHE A 17 3.80 6.82 -16.66
N THR A 18 3.40 8.08 -16.62
CA THR A 18 2.03 8.50 -16.91
C THR A 18 1.86 8.89 -18.38
N TYR A 19 0.60 8.89 -18.85
CA TYR A 19 0.25 9.44 -20.16
C TYR A 19 0.80 10.86 -20.36
N GLY A 20 0.67 11.72 -19.32
CA GLY A 20 1.16 13.10 -19.40
C GLY A 20 2.67 13.20 -19.58
N GLU A 21 3.44 12.28 -18.98
CA GLU A 21 4.90 12.22 -19.15
C GLU A 21 5.28 11.68 -20.51
N ALA A 22 4.61 10.66 -20.99
CA ALA A 22 4.79 10.17 -22.35
C ALA A 22 4.60 11.29 -23.37
N ARG A 23 3.54 12.12 -23.21
CA ARG A 23 3.28 13.27 -24.06
C ARG A 23 4.38 14.34 -23.97
N ARG A 24 4.85 14.65 -22.77
CA ARG A 24 5.95 15.60 -22.55
C ARG A 24 7.28 15.10 -23.12
N ALA A 25 7.50 13.79 -23.12
CA ALA A 25 8.65 13.14 -23.75
C ALA A 25 8.52 13.02 -25.29
N GLY A 26 7.45 13.58 -25.88
CA GLY A 26 7.26 13.60 -27.33
C GLY A 26 6.62 12.35 -27.92
N LEU A 27 6.14 11.37 -27.10
CA LEU A 27 5.36 10.27 -27.62
C LEU A 27 4.00 10.76 -28.10
N SER A 28 3.69 10.49 -29.37
CA SER A 28 2.32 10.66 -29.87
C SER A 28 1.42 9.54 -29.36
N ASP A 29 0.12 9.77 -29.32
CA ASP A 29 -0.87 8.76 -28.93
C ASP A 29 -0.77 7.50 -29.79
N ARG A 30 -0.61 7.69 -31.11
CA ARG A 30 -0.41 6.58 -32.04
C ARG A 30 0.79 5.72 -31.67
N ARG A 31 1.91 6.34 -31.28
CA ARG A 31 3.13 5.62 -30.89
C ARG A 31 2.97 4.93 -29.55
N LEU A 32 2.40 5.61 -28.54
CA LEU A 32 2.14 5.02 -27.23
C LEU A 32 1.22 3.80 -27.30
N TYR A 33 0.11 3.94 -28.04
CA TYR A 33 -0.83 2.82 -28.21
C TYR A 33 -0.21 1.70 -29.08
N GLY A 34 0.61 2.05 -30.07
CA GLY A 34 1.38 1.06 -30.83
C GLY A 34 2.34 0.25 -29.96
N LEU A 35 3.05 0.88 -29.02
CA LEU A 35 3.92 0.18 -28.06
C LEU A 35 3.13 -0.74 -27.15
N ARG A 36 1.95 -0.29 -26.67
CA ARG A 36 1.04 -1.12 -25.86
C ARG A 36 0.52 -2.33 -26.67
N ASP A 37 0.06 -2.09 -27.88
CA ASP A 37 -0.53 -3.15 -28.73
C ASP A 37 0.54 -4.16 -29.18
N ALA A 38 1.80 -3.73 -29.26
CA ALA A 38 2.96 -4.58 -29.50
C ALA A 38 3.47 -5.30 -28.21
N GLY A 39 2.84 -5.08 -27.06
CA GLY A 39 3.24 -5.67 -25.78
C GLY A 39 4.54 -5.13 -25.19
N GLN A 40 5.09 -4.02 -25.71
CA GLN A 40 6.29 -3.38 -25.18
C GLN A 40 6.00 -2.50 -23.96
N VAL A 41 4.76 -2.09 -23.82
CA VAL A 41 4.28 -1.28 -22.67
C VAL A 41 2.98 -1.88 -22.15
N ILE A 42 2.89 -2.01 -20.84
CA ILE A 42 1.70 -2.49 -20.11
C ILE A 42 0.93 -1.28 -19.60
N ALA A 43 -0.38 -1.24 -19.82
CA ALA A 43 -1.25 -0.23 -19.23
C ALA A 43 -1.77 -0.70 -17.87
N LEU A 44 -1.35 -0.08 -16.79
CA LEU A 44 -1.75 -0.41 -15.41
C LEU A 44 -3.12 0.18 -15.03
N GLY A 45 -3.58 1.19 -15.76
CA GLY A 45 -4.85 1.85 -15.51
C GLY A 45 -4.69 3.37 -15.28
N GLY A 46 -5.79 4.13 -15.47
CA GLY A 46 -5.81 5.57 -15.21
C GLY A 46 -4.71 6.40 -15.86
N GLY A 47 -4.22 5.96 -17.02
CA GLY A 47 -3.14 6.65 -17.73
C GLY A 47 -1.73 6.37 -17.15
N VAL A 48 -1.58 5.33 -16.35
CA VAL A 48 -0.28 4.81 -15.90
C VAL A 48 0.15 3.67 -16.81
N TYR A 49 1.41 3.68 -17.19
CA TYR A 49 2.05 2.72 -18.07
C TYR A 49 3.37 2.24 -17.48
N ARG A 50 3.75 1.01 -17.80
CA ARG A 50 5.02 0.39 -17.40
C ARG A 50 5.64 -0.31 -18.59
N TRP A 51 6.98 -0.25 -18.72
CA TRP A 51 7.69 -1.03 -19.73
C TRP A 51 7.58 -2.52 -19.41
N ALA A 52 7.37 -3.34 -20.45
CA ALA A 52 7.21 -4.78 -20.28
C ALA A 52 8.51 -5.49 -19.87
N ASP A 53 9.66 -4.89 -20.17
CA ASP A 53 11.00 -5.37 -19.83
C ASP A 53 11.53 -4.76 -18.52
N ALA A 54 10.74 -3.90 -17.84
CA ALA A 54 11.08 -3.39 -16.53
C ALA A 54 11.21 -4.52 -15.48
N PRO A 55 12.03 -4.35 -14.43
CA PRO A 55 12.18 -5.36 -13.38
C PRO A 55 10.83 -5.84 -12.83
N PRO A 56 10.69 -7.13 -12.45
CA PRO A 56 9.44 -7.63 -11.91
C PRO A 56 8.92 -6.78 -10.75
N ALA A 57 7.63 -6.46 -10.75
CA ALA A 57 6.94 -5.71 -9.71
C ALA A 57 5.50 -6.19 -9.54
N ASP A 58 4.89 -5.82 -8.43
CA ASP A 58 3.46 -5.98 -8.22
C ASP A 58 2.72 -4.83 -8.91
N ASP A 59 2.17 -5.08 -10.07
CA ASP A 59 1.51 -4.06 -10.91
C ASP A 59 0.33 -3.39 -10.21
N ASP A 60 -0.37 -4.09 -9.32
CA ASP A 60 -1.46 -3.53 -8.53
C ASP A 60 -0.93 -2.50 -7.52
N LEU A 61 0.18 -2.81 -6.85
CA LEU A 61 0.82 -1.86 -5.92
C LEU A 61 1.45 -0.67 -6.66
N VAL A 62 2.00 -0.90 -7.85
CA VAL A 62 2.52 0.18 -8.71
C VAL A 62 1.38 1.11 -9.13
N GLU A 63 0.24 0.58 -9.61
CA GLU A 63 -0.93 1.40 -9.93
C GLU A 63 -1.37 2.24 -8.73
N ILE A 64 -1.48 1.61 -7.56
CA ILE A 64 -1.91 2.28 -6.32
C ILE A 64 -0.95 3.42 -5.97
N ALA A 65 0.36 3.17 -5.94
CA ALA A 65 1.37 4.15 -5.58
C ALA A 65 1.36 5.37 -6.52
N GLU A 66 1.18 5.13 -7.82
CA GLU A 66 1.16 6.19 -8.83
C GLU A 66 -0.12 7.02 -8.80
N ARG A 67 -1.27 6.40 -8.52
CA ARG A 67 -2.59 7.05 -8.64
C ARG A 67 -3.17 7.58 -7.35
N VAL A 68 -2.74 7.04 -6.20
CA VAL A 68 -3.28 7.40 -4.90
C VAL A 68 -2.21 8.04 -4.04
N PRO A 69 -2.06 9.38 -4.09
CA PRO A 69 -1.11 10.07 -3.23
C PRO A 69 -1.35 9.70 -1.76
N ARG A 70 -0.27 9.41 -1.03
CA ARG A 70 -0.32 9.00 0.38
C ARG A 70 -1.06 7.69 0.66
N ALA A 71 -1.33 6.84 -0.37
CA ALA A 71 -1.82 5.49 -0.12
C ALA A 71 -0.93 4.76 0.89
N THR A 72 -1.56 4.04 1.80
CA THR A 72 -0.85 3.31 2.85
C THR A 72 -1.49 1.95 3.03
N LEU A 73 -0.73 0.90 2.90
CA LEU A 73 -1.19 -0.46 3.19
C LEU A 73 -1.57 -0.54 4.67
N CYS A 74 -2.74 -1.11 4.94
CA CYS A 74 -3.33 -1.16 6.28
C CYS A 74 -4.05 -2.50 6.53
N LEU A 75 -4.57 -2.66 7.72
CA LEU A 75 -5.42 -3.79 8.14
C LEU A 75 -4.87 -5.14 7.67
N GLU A 76 -5.69 -5.97 7.00
CA GLU A 76 -5.32 -7.33 6.62
C GLU A 76 -4.07 -7.37 5.75
N THR A 77 -3.95 -6.46 4.77
CA THR A 77 -2.78 -6.38 3.90
C THR A 77 -1.49 -6.05 4.66
N ALA A 78 -1.53 -5.08 5.58
CA ALA A 78 -0.36 -4.74 6.39
C ALA A 78 -0.02 -5.86 7.39
N LEU A 79 -1.03 -6.47 8.03
CA LEU A 79 -0.83 -7.61 8.93
C LEU A 79 -0.18 -8.81 8.22
N ALA A 80 -0.62 -9.13 7.01
CA ALA A 80 -0.02 -10.19 6.20
C ALA A 80 1.44 -9.87 5.84
N ARG A 81 1.74 -8.62 5.45
CA ARG A 81 3.12 -8.19 5.13
C ARG A 81 4.06 -8.25 6.34
N HIS A 82 3.55 -8.04 7.54
CA HIS A 82 4.32 -8.20 8.78
C HIS A 82 4.36 -9.66 9.28
N GLY A 83 3.77 -10.62 8.56
CA GLY A 83 3.72 -12.03 8.95
C GLY A 83 2.85 -12.27 10.19
N LEU A 84 1.89 -11.40 10.49
CA LEU A 84 1.04 -11.48 11.67
C LEU A 84 -0.22 -12.31 11.46
N ILE A 85 -0.50 -12.68 10.22
CA ILE A 85 -1.59 -13.58 9.83
C ILE A 85 -1.12 -14.54 8.73
N ASP A 86 -1.80 -15.66 8.56
CA ASP A 86 -1.49 -16.64 7.50
C ASP A 86 -2.30 -16.40 6.22
N ALA A 87 -3.39 -15.66 6.33
CA ALA A 87 -4.25 -15.37 5.21
C ALA A 87 -3.52 -14.53 4.15
N ILE A 88 -3.72 -14.88 2.90
CA ILE A 88 -3.34 -14.04 1.76
C ILE A 88 -4.57 -13.17 1.45
N PRO A 89 -4.47 -11.84 1.63
CA PRO A 89 -5.61 -10.95 1.38
C PRO A 89 -6.09 -11.04 -0.07
N ALA A 90 -7.39 -11.28 -0.28
CA ALA A 90 -7.98 -11.32 -1.61
C ALA A 90 -8.11 -9.93 -2.26
N VAL A 91 -8.07 -8.88 -1.45
CA VAL A 91 -8.09 -7.47 -1.87
C VAL A 91 -7.04 -6.70 -1.08
N ILE A 92 -6.51 -5.63 -1.67
CA ILE A 92 -5.50 -4.79 -1.04
C ILE A 92 -6.20 -3.73 -0.18
N ASP A 93 -6.02 -3.79 1.14
CA ASP A 93 -6.53 -2.76 2.05
C ASP A 93 -5.63 -1.53 2.06
N ILE A 94 -6.18 -0.39 1.68
CA ILE A 94 -5.45 0.87 1.55
C ILE A 94 -6.12 1.95 2.41
N ALA A 95 -5.35 2.56 3.30
CA ALA A 95 -5.74 3.77 3.99
C ALA A 95 -5.42 5.01 3.14
N ILE A 96 -6.35 5.96 3.14
CA ILE A 96 -6.17 7.33 2.64
C ILE A 96 -6.63 8.32 3.72
N PRO A 97 -6.08 9.54 3.76
CA PRO A 97 -6.56 10.56 4.69
C PRO A 97 -8.05 10.86 4.46
N ARG A 98 -8.80 11.07 5.54
CA ARG A 98 -10.21 11.48 5.45
C ARG A 98 -10.33 12.77 4.66
N GLY A 99 -11.30 12.83 3.76
CA GLY A 99 -11.51 13.95 2.84
C GLY A 99 -10.75 13.82 1.52
N SER A 100 -9.87 12.82 1.35
CA SER A 100 -9.23 12.55 0.07
C SER A 100 -10.23 11.98 -0.94
N THR A 101 -10.02 12.32 -2.21
CA THR A 101 -10.76 11.73 -3.34
C THR A 101 -10.48 10.22 -3.43
N ARG A 102 -11.51 9.46 -3.72
CA ARG A 102 -11.41 8.02 -3.99
C ARG A 102 -11.24 7.80 -5.49
N PRO A 103 -10.04 7.51 -5.99
CA PRO A 103 -9.85 7.21 -7.40
C PRO A 103 -10.42 5.84 -7.74
N ALA A 104 -10.87 5.69 -8.98
CA ALA A 104 -11.14 4.36 -9.51
C ALA A 104 -9.81 3.67 -9.82
N LEU A 105 -9.61 2.45 -9.34
CA LEU A 105 -8.42 1.63 -9.55
C LEU A 105 -8.82 0.35 -10.27
N ARG A 106 -7.90 -0.24 -11.03
CA ARG A 106 -8.05 -1.59 -11.59
C ARG A 106 -7.65 -2.65 -10.56
N ALA A 107 -6.65 -2.30 -9.75
CA ALA A 107 -6.21 -3.12 -8.63
C ALA A 107 -7.39 -3.50 -7.72
N PRO A 108 -7.53 -4.76 -7.33
CA PRO A 108 -8.57 -5.20 -6.39
C PRO A 108 -8.25 -4.64 -5.00
N CYS A 109 -8.81 -3.48 -4.66
CA CYS A 109 -8.50 -2.81 -3.41
C CYS A 109 -9.74 -2.32 -2.65
N ARG A 110 -9.60 -2.21 -1.33
CA ARG A 110 -10.56 -1.62 -0.42
C ARG A 110 -9.98 -0.35 0.20
N LEU A 111 -10.65 0.78 -0.01
CA LEU A 111 -10.22 2.09 0.47
C LEU A 111 -10.82 2.40 1.84
N HIS A 112 -9.96 2.64 2.83
CA HIS A 112 -10.30 3.06 4.18
C HIS A 112 -9.93 4.53 4.39
N GLN A 113 -10.84 5.35 4.90
CA GLN A 113 -10.57 6.73 5.24
C GLN A 113 -10.21 6.87 6.71
N PHE A 114 -8.95 7.20 7.02
CA PHE A 114 -8.46 7.40 8.38
C PHE A 114 -8.34 8.88 8.73
N ASP A 115 -8.43 9.19 10.02
CA ASP A 115 -8.32 10.57 10.53
C ASP A 115 -6.97 11.17 10.16
N ALA A 116 -6.98 12.37 9.56
CA ALA A 116 -5.77 13.04 9.09
C ALA A 116 -4.76 13.33 10.20
N ARG A 117 -5.22 13.52 11.44
CA ARG A 117 -4.36 13.82 12.59
C ARG A 117 -3.50 12.64 13.03
N THR A 118 -3.99 11.42 12.78
CA THR A 118 -3.31 10.18 13.16
C THR A 118 -2.83 9.38 11.94
N PHE A 119 -3.02 9.93 10.74
CA PHE A 119 -2.73 9.20 9.50
C PHE A 119 -1.26 8.82 9.38
N ASP A 120 -0.35 9.74 9.70
CA ASP A 120 1.09 9.53 9.55
C ASP A 120 1.76 8.86 10.76
N LEU A 121 1.01 8.56 11.83
CA LEU A 121 1.56 7.86 12.99
C LEU A 121 1.91 6.42 12.61
N GLU A 122 3.18 6.03 12.88
CA GLU A 122 3.70 4.70 12.60
C GLU A 122 3.48 4.28 11.13
N ARG A 123 3.80 5.20 10.22
CA ARG A 123 3.69 5.04 8.78
C ARG A 123 5.07 5.06 8.16
N ASP A 124 5.53 3.93 7.66
CA ASP A 124 6.74 3.80 6.88
C ASP A 124 6.48 3.94 5.38
N LEU A 125 7.55 4.13 4.62
CA LEU A 125 7.53 4.15 3.16
C LEU A 125 8.24 2.92 2.64
N ILE A 126 7.60 2.22 1.71
CA ILE A 126 8.16 1.05 1.04
C ILE A 126 8.31 1.32 -0.47
N ASP A 127 9.37 0.79 -1.03
CA ASP A 127 9.55 0.77 -2.48
C ASP A 127 8.71 -0.38 -3.08
N VAL A 128 7.94 -0.05 -4.10
CA VAL A 128 7.12 -1.01 -4.86
C VAL A 128 7.44 -0.94 -6.35
N SER A 129 8.65 -0.49 -6.70
CA SER A 129 9.08 -0.28 -8.08
C SER A 129 8.21 0.75 -8.85
N ALA A 130 7.58 1.65 -8.12
CA ALA A 130 6.90 2.82 -8.63
C ALA A 130 7.77 4.06 -8.43
N ARG A 131 7.46 5.15 -9.14
CA ARG A 131 8.20 6.43 -8.93
C ARG A 131 7.93 7.04 -7.56
N ARG A 132 6.82 6.67 -6.95
CA ARG A 132 6.42 7.13 -5.62
C ARG A 132 6.40 5.95 -4.67
N PRO A 133 6.98 6.10 -3.47
CA PRO A 133 6.89 5.07 -2.47
C PRO A 133 5.45 4.91 -2.00
N LEU A 134 5.10 3.69 -1.62
CA LEU A 134 3.83 3.37 -1.00
C LEU A 134 3.98 3.38 0.52
N GLY A 135 2.96 3.86 1.25
CA GLY A 135 2.96 3.77 2.69
C GLY A 135 2.68 2.34 3.17
N LEU A 136 3.24 1.99 4.32
CA LEU A 136 2.93 0.77 5.08
C LEU A 136 2.83 1.14 6.55
N TYR A 137 1.73 0.82 7.21
CA TYR A 137 1.65 0.96 8.66
C TYR A 137 2.50 -0.10 9.36
N SER A 138 3.14 0.28 10.48
CA SER A 138 3.91 -0.63 11.32
C SER A 138 3.05 -1.79 11.84
N ALA A 139 3.69 -2.84 12.35
CA ALA A 139 3.01 -3.98 12.96
C ALA A 139 2.10 -3.52 14.11
N GLU A 140 2.61 -2.68 15.00
CA GLU A 140 1.89 -2.14 16.16
C GLU A 140 0.70 -1.28 15.75
N ARG A 141 0.89 -0.44 14.72
CA ARG A 141 -0.20 0.36 14.18
C ARG A 141 -1.26 -0.51 13.52
N SER A 142 -0.88 -1.51 12.76
CA SER A 142 -1.81 -2.43 12.09
C SER A 142 -2.63 -3.25 13.08
N ILE A 143 -2.02 -3.72 14.18
CA ILE A 143 -2.73 -4.38 15.29
C ILE A 143 -3.70 -3.40 15.96
N THR A 144 -3.25 -2.18 16.26
CA THR A 144 -4.10 -1.14 16.88
C THR A 144 -5.33 -0.85 16.02
N ASP A 145 -5.14 -0.72 14.69
CA ASP A 145 -6.23 -0.49 13.75
C ASP A 145 -7.16 -1.70 13.65
N ALA A 146 -6.64 -2.92 13.60
CA ALA A 146 -7.46 -4.14 13.60
C ALA A 146 -8.31 -4.26 14.88
N VAL A 147 -7.73 -3.97 16.05
CA VAL A 147 -8.45 -4.04 17.33
C VAL A 147 -9.54 -2.96 17.43
N ARG A 148 -9.27 -1.71 17.06
CA ARG A 148 -10.29 -0.65 17.09
C ARG A 148 -11.42 -0.86 16.08
N LEU A 149 -11.12 -1.52 14.97
CA LEU A 149 -12.08 -1.79 13.89
C LEU A 149 -12.66 -3.22 13.93
N ARG A 150 -12.37 -4.00 14.96
CA ARG A 150 -12.73 -5.43 15.07
C ARG A 150 -14.22 -5.75 14.87
N HIS A 151 -15.09 -4.80 15.17
CA HIS A 151 -16.54 -4.96 14.94
C HIS A 151 -16.93 -4.86 13.45
N ARG A 152 -16.03 -4.35 12.61
CA ARG A 152 -16.23 -4.20 11.16
C ARG A 152 -15.42 -5.20 10.35
N GLU A 153 -14.17 -5.41 10.74
CA GLU A 153 -13.18 -6.20 9.99
C GLU A 153 -13.03 -7.64 10.54
N GLY A 154 -13.67 -7.94 11.67
CA GLY A 154 -13.59 -9.24 12.34
C GLY A 154 -12.64 -9.23 13.54
N SER A 155 -13.11 -9.83 14.64
CA SER A 155 -12.33 -9.90 15.89
C SER A 155 -11.20 -10.91 15.80
N ASP A 156 -11.39 -12.01 15.08
CA ASP A 156 -10.44 -13.12 15.01
C ASP A 156 -9.11 -12.68 14.38
N LEU A 157 -9.19 -11.86 13.33
CA LEU A 157 -8.03 -11.25 12.68
C LEU A 157 -7.18 -10.45 13.68
N ALA A 158 -7.84 -9.59 14.47
CA ALA A 158 -7.15 -8.76 15.45
C ALA A 158 -6.44 -9.57 16.53
N TRP A 159 -7.11 -10.63 17.03
CA TRP A 159 -6.55 -11.48 18.09
C TRP A 159 -5.48 -12.43 17.58
N GLN A 160 -5.60 -12.95 16.38
CA GLN A 160 -4.55 -13.73 15.73
C GLN A 160 -3.29 -12.90 15.57
N ALA A 161 -3.42 -11.69 15.01
CA ALA A 161 -2.30 -10.79 14.79
C ALA A 161 -1.61 -10.41 16.11
N LEU A 162 -2.37 -10.07 17.16
CA LEU A 162 -1.83 -9.72 18.46
C LEU A 162 -1.04 -10.89 19.09
N ARG A 163 -1.59 -12.10 19.10
CA ARG A 163 -0.91 -13.30 19.64
C ARG A 163 0.41 -13.56 18.90
N ARG A 164 0.40 -13.47 17.58
CA ARG A 164 1.59 -13.73 16.76
C ARG A 164 2.65 -12.66 17.00
N TRP A 165 2.24 -11.40 17.09
CA TRP A 165 3.16 -10.31 17.37
C TRP A 165 3.81 -10.43 18.75
N LEU A 166 3.07 -10.83 19.79
CA LEU A 166 3.62 -11.06 21.13
C LEU A 166 4.75 -12.11 21.18
N ASN A 167 4.77 -13.02 20.21
CA ASN A 167 5.82 -14.03 20.08
C ASN A 167 7.00 -13.56 19.21
N GLN A 168 6.97 -12.35 18.66
CA GLN A 168 8.07 -11.83 17.87
C GLN A 168 9.16 -11.22 18.76
N PRO A 169 10.44 -11.36 18.39
CA PRO A 169 11.53 -10.68 19.09
C PRO A 169 11.31 -9.15 19.07
N GLY A 170 11.46 -8.52 20.22
CA GLY A 170 11.32 -7.07 20.36
C GLY A 170 9.88 -6.57 20.53
N ALA A 171 8.87 -7.44 20.57
CA ALA A 171 7.50 -7.07 20.89
C ALA A 171 7.45 -6.38 22.27
N SER A 172 6.86 -5.18 22.30
CA SER A 172 6.74 -4.39 23.54
C SER A 172 5.27 -4.03 23.79
N PRO A 173 4.57 -4.78 24.65
CA PRO A 173 3.19 -4.47 25.03
C PRO A 173 3.01 -3.04 25.56
N ALA A 174 4.00 -2.49 26.25
CA ALA A 174 3.97 -1.13 26.76
C ALA A 174 3.90 -0.09 25.62
N ARG A 175 4.77 -0.24 24.59
CA ARG A 175 4.74 0.64 23.41
C ARG A 175 3.45 0.49 22.61
N LEU A 176 2.92 -0.73 22.47
CA LEU A 176 1.64 -0.96 21.80
C LEU A 176 0.49 -0.23 22.52
N ILE A 177 0.44 -0.26 23.86
CA ILE A 177 -0.56 0.46 24.65
C ILE A 177 -0.37 1.98 24.52
N GLU A 178 0.86 2.49 24.57
CA GLU A 178 1.15 3.90 24.38
C GLU A 178 0.65 4.39 23.01
N LEU A 179 0.93 3.64 21.94
CA LEU A 179 0.39 3.95 20.63
C LEU A 179 -1.14 3.92 20.61
N ALA A 180 -1.75 2.89 21.22
CA ALA A 180 -3.20 2.71 21.26
C ALA A 180 -3.95 3.87 21.92
N GLN A 181 -3.32 4.58 22.87
CA GLN A 181 -3.89 5.78 23.51
C GLN A 181 -4.16 6.91 22.52
N ARG A 182 -3.48 6.91 21.38
CA ARG A 182 -3.70 7.90 20.32
C ARG A 182 -4.93 7.61 19.46
N PHE A 183 -5.58 6.44 19.67
CA PHE A 183 -6.69 5.96 18.85
C PHE A 183 -7.92 5.65 19.71
N PRO A 184 -9.10 6.23 19.38
CA PRO A 184 -10.33 5.95 20.11
C PRO A 184 -10.62 4.44 20.14
N HIS A 185 -11.04 3.93 21.31
CA HIS A 185 -11.51 2.55 21.53
C HIS A 185 -10.45 1.44 21.36
N ALA A 186 -9.20 1.74 21.04
CA ALA A 186 -8.15 0.73 20.88
C ALA A 186 -7.58 0.29 22.24
N GLU A 187 -7.19 1.25 23.08
CA GLU A 187 -6.48 0.99 24.34
C GLU A 187 -7.23 0.06 25.30
N PRO A 188 -8.51 0.28 25.65
CA PRO A 188 -9.20 -0.60 26.61
C PRO A 188 -9.28 -2.04 26.13
N ALA A 189 -9.53 -2.26 24.84
CA ALA A 189 -9.62 -3.60 24.27
C ALA A 189 -8.25 -4.29 24.24
N LEU A 190 -7.17 -3.55 23.93
CA LEU A 190 -5.81 -4.08 23.96
C LEU A 190 -5.37 -4.42 25.38
N ARG A 191 -5.64 -3.57 26.37
CA ARG A 191 -5.37 -3.87 27.78
C ARG A 191 -6.05 -5.14 28.26
N GLN A 192 -7.34 -5.29 27.93
CA GLN A 192 -8.10 -6.49 28.27
C GLN A 192 -7.50 -7.74 27.62
N ALA A 193 -7.16 -7.66 26.32
CA ALA A 193 -6.58 -8.79 25.60
C ALA A 193 -5.19 -9.16 26.15
N LEU A 194 -4.33 -8.19 26.43
CA LEU A 194 -3.01 -8.42 26.99
C LEU A 194 -3.06 -9.02 28.39
N ALA A 195 -4.03 -8.60 29.22
CA ALA A 195 -4.23 -9.19 30.56
C ALA A 195 -4.62 -10.69 30.54
N VAL A 196 -5.12 -11.17 29.39
CA VAL A 196 -5.45 -12.59 29.20
C VAL A 196 -4.31 -13.37 28.54
N LEU A 197 -3.48 -12.69 27.73
CA LEU A 197 -2.46 -13.32 26.90
C LEU A 197 -1.06 -13.34 27.55
N LEU A 198 -0.81 -12.50 28.54
CA LEU A 198 0.45 -12.40 29.31
C LEU A 198 0.28 -13.00 30.69
#